data_8c0d43b32be562e0f3b9f826c23bb4e3
#
_entry.id   8c0d43b32be562e0f3b9f826c23bb4e3
#
_cell.length_a   1.000
_cell.length_b   1.000
_cell.length_c   1.000
_cell.angle_alpha   90.00
_cell.angle_beta   90.00
_cell.angle_gamma   90.00
#
_symmetry.space_group_name_H-M   'P 1'
#
loop_
_entity.id
_entity.type
_entity.pdbx_description
1 polymer ?
#
loop_
_entity_poly.entity_id
_entity_poly.type
_entity_poly.pdbx_seq_one_letter_code
_entity_poly.pdbx_strand_id
1 'polypeptide(L)'
;MHTSSFEKIRAFRDAYLEPSPNVVLSVLDVGSLAHEEQDTYRPLFAGVRYSYTGLDIAEGPNVDLVPRDAFDWREVPSRSVDVVISGQAFEHNPYFWITLAEVARVLVPGGLTAIVAPGGGAVHRYPFDCWRFYPDAWPAACGYVGLELLEHAMEQRPADPRMTGFDWHDNLMVARAPVFTDGTEEEAHYARLAAIVATRAAMPVSGTDVRTGPALSLYEQRRTTICPEVRPEAVNPTKDWMRAMVADARTRAASVVHRSR
;
A
#
# COMPACT_ATOMS: atom_id res chain seq x y z
N MET A 1 2.56 3.39 9.59
CA MET A 1 1.49 2.42 9.22
C MET A 1 0.26 2.69 10.08
N HIS A 2 -0.95 2.54 9.53
CA HIS A 2 -2.20 2.72 10.27
C HIS A 2 -2.58 1.43 11.01
N THR A 3 -3.22 1.55 12.16
CA THR A 3 -3.74 0.38 12.90
C THR A 3 -4.69 -0.47 12.04
N SER A 4 -5.54 0.17 11.21
CA SER A 4 -6.45 -0.54 10.31
C SER A 4 -5.72 -1.40 9.28
N SER A 5 -4.59 -0.91 8.75
CA SER A 5 -3.74 -1.66 7.82
C SER A 5 -3.10 -2.88 8.48
N PHE A 6 -2.59 -2.72 9.70
CA PHE A 6 -2.04 -3.83 10.48
C PHE A 6 -3.07 -4.93 10.75
N GLU A 7 -4.28 -4.52 11.17
CA GLU A 7 -5.38 -5.45 11.44
C GLU A 7 -5.85 -6.21 10.20
N LYS A 8 -5.85 -5.57 9.02
CA LYS A 8 -6.20 -6.22 7.75
C LYS A 8 -5.17 -7.28 7.35
N ILE A 9 -3.87 -6.99 7.47
CA ILE A 9 -2.82 -7.98 7.20
C ILE A 9 -2.86 -9.12 8.24
N ARG A 10 -3.17 -8.81 9.51
CA ARG A 10 -3.38 -9.85 10.53
C ARG A 10 -4.55 -10.75 10.17
N ALA A 11 -5.69 -10.17 9.78
CA ALA A 11 -6.87 -10.92 9.37
C ALA A 11 -6.60 -11.79 8.13
N PHE A 12 -5.87 -11.26 7.15
CA PHE A 12 -5.41 -12.04 6.00
C PHE A 12 -4.57 -13.24 6.43
N ARG A 13 -3.55 -13.02 7.27
CA ARG A 13 -2.72 -14.12 7.80
C ARG A 13 -3.58 -15.20 8.46
N ASP A 14 -4.49 -14.79 9.34
CA ASP A 14 -5.30 -15.72 10.15
C ASP A 14 -6.35 -16.46 9.30
N ALA A 15 -6.83 -15.87 8.20
CA ALA A 15 -7.85 -16.47 7.35
C ALA A 15 -7.28 -17.32 6.20
N TYR A 16 -6.10 -16.97 5.67
CA TYR A 16 -5.57 -17.55 4.44
C TYR A 16 -4.29 -18.35 4.63
N LEU A 17 -3.53 -18.10 5.72
CA LEU A 17 -2.26 -18.78 5.94
C LEU A 17 -2.39 -19.82 7.06
N GLU A 18 -2.71 -21.04 6.68
CA GLU A 18 -2.64 -22.21 7.58
C GLU A 18 -1.33 -22.98 7.31
N PRO A 19 -0.22 -22.58 7.93
CA PRO A 19 1.04 -23.28 7.70
C PRO A 19 0.95 -24.69 8.23
N SER A 20 1.16 -25.66 7.35
CA SER A 20 1.37 -27.06 7.76
C SER A 20 2.55 -27.15 8.74
N PRO A 21 2.53 -28.07 9.72
CA PRO A 21 3.55 -28.15 10.78
C PRO A 21 5.01 -28.20 10.28
N ASN A 22 5.23 -28.66 9.05
CA ASN A 22 6.56 -28.89 8.46
C ASN A 22 6.88 -27.94 7.28
N VAL A 23 6.06 -26.89 7.06
CA VAL A 23 6.25 -25.93 5.96
C VAL A 23 6.60 -24.57 6.53
N VAL A 24 7.69 -23.99 6.05
CA VAL A 24 8.06 -22.60 6.31
C VAL A 24 7.64 -21.77 5.10
N LEU A 25 6.73 -20.82 5.29
CA LEU A 25 6.30 -19.92 4.24
C LEU A 25 7.25 -18.73 4.13
N SER A 26 7.73 -18.47 2.93
CA SER A 26 8.49 -17.26 2.61
C SER A 26 7.52 -16.07 2.45
N VAL A 27 7.79 -14.99 3.18
CA VAL A 27 6.97 -13.77 3.18
C VAL A 27 7.83 -12.59 2.74
N LEU A 28 7.41 -11.91 1.68
CA LEU A 28 8.01 -10.67 1.21
C LEU A 28 7.08 -9.49 1.55
N ASP A 29 7.59 -8.53 2.31
CA ASP A 29 6.89 -7.29 2.66
C ASP A 29 7.40 -6.15 1.79
N VAL A 30 6.57 -5.63 0.90
CA VAL A 30 6.92 -4.61 -0.09
C VAL A 30 6.53 -3.22 0.41
N GLY A 31 7.52 -2.32 0.49
CA GLY A 31 7.38 -1.02 1.14
C GLY A 31 7.52 -1.16 2.65
N SER A 32 8.52 -1.94 3.08
CA SER A 32 8.68 -2.39 4.47
C SER A 32 9.36 -1.38 5.39
N LEU A 33 9.91 -0.28 4.85
CA LEU A 33 10.65 0.71 5.65
C LEU A 33 9.78 1.27 6.77
N ALA A 34 10.24 1.08 8.00
CA ALA A 34 9.61 1.66 9.18
C ALA A 34 10.08 3.10 9.38
N HIS A 35 9.14 4.03 9.51
CA HIS A 35 9.41 5.42 9.89
C HIS A 35 9.25 5.58 11.40
N GLU A 36 10.32 6.00 12.07
CA GLU A 36 10.35 6.23 13.52
C GLU A 36 9.88 5.00 14.35
N GLU A 37 9.06 5.19 15.37
CA GLU A 37 8.53 4.14 16.25
C GLU A 37 7.25 3.46 15.67
N GLN A 38 7.09 3.41 14.35
CA GLN A 38 5.91 2.80 13.76
C GLN A 38 5.96 1.27 13.84
N ASP A 39 4.78 0.68 14.07
CA ASP A 39 4.59 -0.77 13.97
C ASP A 39 4.90 -1.26 12.55
N THR A 40 5.47 -2.47 12.44
CA THR A 40 5.73 -3.16 11.18
C THR A 40 4.94 -4.46 11.14
N TYR A 41 4.86 -5.10 9.96
CA TYR A 41 4.21 -6.41 9.85
C TYR A 41 5.10 -7.57 10.32
N ARG A 42 6.40 -7.36 10.50
CA ARG A 42 7.36 -8.41 10.91
C ARG A 42 6.91 -9.21 12.13
N PRO A 43 6.35 -8.63 13.21
CA PRO A 43 5.87 -9.39 14.36
C PRO A 43 4.72 -10.36 14.04
N LEU A 44 3.92 -10.09 13.00
CA LEU A 44 2.85 -11.00 12.57
C LEU A 44 3.40 -12.31 11.98
N PHE A 45 4.60 -12.26 11.42
CA PHE A 45 5.27 -13.37 10.76
C PHE A 45 6.52 -13.82 11.54
N ALA A 46 6.56 -13.53 12.83
CA ALA A 46 7.60 -14.02 13.70
C ALA A 46 7.40 -15.53 14.02
N GLY A 47 8.52 -16.26 14.15
CA GLY A 47 8.51 -17.68 14.53
C GLY A 47 8.93 -18.62 13.41
N VAL A 48 8.99 -19.91 13.73
CA VAL A 48 9.61 -20.95 12.88
C VAL A 48 8.82 -21.29 11.61
N ARG A 49 7.62 -20.75 11.46
CA ARG A 49 6.73 -21.05 10.32
C ARG A 49 6.84 -20.04 9.17
N TYR A 50 7.54 -18.96 9.39
CA TYR A 50 7.68 -17.89 8.40
C TYR A 50 9.14 -17.49 8.23
N SER A 51 9.53 -17.25 7.00
CA SER A 51 10.78 -16.59 6.63
C SER A 51 10.44 -15.22 6.05
N TYR A 52 10.52 -14.19 6.88
CA TYR A 52 10.14 -12.82 6.50
C TYR A 52 11.32 -12.05 5.95
N THR A 53 11.08 -11.39 4.81
CA THR A 53 12.00 -10.46 4.16
C THR A 53 11.30 -9.14 3.90
N GLY A 54 11.84 -8.04 4.44
CA GLY A 54 11.38 -6.69 4.13
C GLY A 54 12.11 -6.14 2.91
N LEU A 55 11.35 -5.71 1.89
CA LEU A 55 11.86 -5.07 0.68
C LEU A 55 11.41 -3.61 0.64
N ASP A 56 12.34 -2.69 0.40
CA ASP A 56 12.06 -1.27 0.19
C ASP A 56 13.05 -0.66 -0.79
N ILE A 57 12.72 0.50 -1.34
CA ILE A 57 13.60 1.27 -2.25
C ILE A 57 14.72 2.01 -1.52
N ALA A 58 14.67 2.08 -0.20
CA ALA A 58 15.66 2.74 0.65
C ALA A 58 16.07 1.83 1.82
N GLU A 59 17.33 1.95 2.26
CA GLU A 59 17.81 1.30 3.47
C GLU A 59 17.18 1.91 4.72
N GLY A 60 16.97 1.08 5.74
CA GLY A 60 16.49 1.54 7.05
C GLY A 60 15.88 0.44 7.90
N PRO A 61 15.23 0.79 9.02
CA PRO A 61 14.63 -0.18 9.91
C PRO A 61 13.58 -1.05 9.19
N ASN A 62 13.58 -2.35 9.48
CA ASN A 62 12.72 -3.38 8.89
C ASN A 62 13.01 -3.74 7.43
N VAL A 63 14.03 -3.16 6.78
CA VAL A 63 14.44 -3.47 5.40
C VAL A 63 15.58 -4.46 5.41
N ASP A 64 15.39 -5.61 4.73
CA ASP A 64 16.41 -6.66 4.54
C ASP A 64 16.98 -6.63 3.11
N LEU A 65 16.19 -6.11 2.16
CA LEU A 65 16.53 -6.08 0.74
C LEU A 65 16.18 -4.73 0.11
N VAL A 66 17.18 -4.09 -0.48
CA VAL A 66 17.00 -2.92 -1.35
C VAL A 66 17.28 -3.34 -2.79
N PRO A 67 16.29 -3.39 -3.69
CA PRO A 67 16.52 -3.78 -5.07
C PRO A 67 17.31 -2.68 -5.82
N ARG A 68 18.13 -3.09 -6.79
CA ARG A 68 18.90 -2.13 -7.63
C ARG A 68 18.00 -1.25 -8.49
N ASP A 69 16.84 -1.75 -8.84
CA ASP A 69 15.80 -1.04 -9.60
C ASP A 69 14.47 -1.17 -8.83
N ALA A 70 13.84 -0.05 -8.53
CA ALA A 70 12.60 -0.01 -7.78
C ALA A 70 11.46 -0.84 -8.40
N PHE A 71 11.53 -1.09 -9.70
CA PHE A 71 10.48 -1.73 -10.50
C PHE A 71 10.92 -3.02 -11.21
N ASP A 72 12.16 -3.50 -10.97
CA ASP A 72 12.71 -4.73 -11.55
C ASP A 72 13.55 -5.44 -10.47
N TRP A 73 12.91 -6.32 -9.71
CA TRP A 73 13.50 -6.97 -8.52
C TRP A 73 14.28 -8.23 -8.91
N ARG A 74 15.41 -8.07 -9.62
CA ARG A 74 16.24 -9.19 -10.08
C ARG A 74 16.86 -10.00 -8.95
N GLU A 75 16.95 -9.40 -7.76
CA GLU A 75 17.42 -10.02 -6.54
C GLU A 75 16.42 -11.05 -5.98
N VAL A 76 15.14 -10.96 -6.37
CA VAL A 76 14.10 -11.91 -5.99
C VAL A 76 13.76 -12.81 -7.19
N PRO A 77 14.11 -14.10 -7.15
CA PRO A 77 13.81 -15.01 -8.27
C PRO A 77 12.31 -15.12 -8.55
N SER A 78 11.95 -15.39 -9.80
CA SER A 78 10.55 -15.71 -10.14
C SER A 78 10.10 -16.97 -9.43
N ARG A 79 8.85 -17.03 -9.00
CA ARG A 79 8.26 -18.22 -8.35
C ARG A 79 9.04 -18.69 -7.12
N SER A 80 9.45 -17.75 -6.25
CA SER A 80 10.27 -18.05 -5.08
C SER A 80 9.66 -17.64 -3.74
N VAL A 81 8.52 -16.95 -3.77
CA VAL A 81 7.88 -16.39 -2.58
C VAL A 81 6.47 -16.94 -2.43
N ASP A 82 6.14 -17.47 -1.25
CA ASP A 82 4.80 -18.02 -0.96
C ASP A 82 3.78 -16.93 -0.72
N VAL A 83 4.19 -15.85 -0.06
CA VAL A 83 3.30 -14.76 0.37
C VAL A 83 3.95 -13.41 0.10
N VAL A 84 3.26 -12.52 -0.58
CA VAL A 84 3.66 -11.11 -0.68
C VAL A 84 2.64 -10.24 0.06
N ILE A 85 3.12 -9.38 0.93
CA ILE A 85 2.28 -8.37 1.59
C ILE A 85 2.77 -6.97 1.27
N SER A 86 1.87 -6.00 1.34
CA SER A 86 2.22 -4.58 1.27
C SER A 86 1.16 -3.76 1.99
N GLY A 87 1.58 -2.73 2.72
CA GLY A 87 0.64 -1.82 3.36
C GLY A 87 1.10 -0.39 3.33
N GLN A 88 0.24 0.49 2.82
CA GLN A 88 0.49 1.95 2.74
C GLN A 88 1.75 2.29 1.93
N ALA A 89 1.97 1.57 0.81
CA ALA A 89 3.09 1.80 -0.10
C ALA A 89 2.64 2.02 -1.55
N PHE A 90 1.54 1.39 -1.97
CA PHE A 90 1.06 1.46 -3.35
C PHE A 90 0.58 2.85 -3.76
N GLU A 91 0.02 3.63 -2.85
CA GLU A 91 -0.35 5.03 -3.08
C GLU A 91 0.84 5.94 -3.37
N HIS A 92 2.01 5.57 -2.85
CA HIS A 92 3.27 6.30 -3.03
C HIS A 92 4.07 5.85 -4.24
N ASN A 93 3.62 4.78 -4.91
CA ASN A 93 4.30 4.17 -6.03
C ASN A 93 3.77 4.73 -7.37
N PRO A 94 4.55 5.52 -8.12
CA PRO A 94 4.11 6.12 -9.38
C PRO A 94 3.63 5.12 -10.42
N TYR A 95 4.18 3.89 -10.40
CA TYR A 95 3.93 2.83 -11.38
C TYR A 95 3.48 1.53 -10.69
N PHE A 96 2.49 1.61 -9.80
CA PHE A 96 2.03 0.48 -8.97
C PHE A 96 1.70 -0.79 -9.78
N TRP A 97 1.25 -0.66 -11.02
CA TRP A 97 0.96 -1.81 -11.90
C TRP A 97 2.21 -2.58 -12.31
N ILE A 98 3.38 -1.91 -12.38
CA ILE A 98 4.66 -2.58 -12.63
C ILE A 98 5.09 -3.33 -11.37
N THR A 99 4.99 -2.71 -10.22
CA THR A 99 5.22 -3.37 -8.92
C THR A 99 4.28 -4.55 -8.72
N LEU A 100 3.01 -4.44 -9.11
CA LEU A 100 2.07 -5.57 -9.04
C LEU A 100 2.46 -6.70 -10.01
N ALA A 101 3.06 -6.38 -11.17
CA ALA A 101 3.61 -7.41 -12.07
C ALA A 101 4.82 -8.13 -11.45
N GLU A 102 5.68 -7.42 -10.72
CA GLU A 102 6.77 -8.03 -9.95
C GLU A 102 6.23 -8.91 -8.81
N VAL A 103 5.21 -8.45 -8.08
CA VAL A 103 4.49 -9.29 -7.09
C VAL A 103 4.00 -10.59 -7.73
N ALA A 104 3.32 -10.50 -8.87
CA ALA A 104 2.84 -11.68 -9.60
C ALA A 104 3.97 -12.60 -10.08
N ARG A 105 5.11 -12.01 -10.48
CA ARG A 105 6.28 -12.77 -10.96
C ARG A 105 6.98 -13.55 -9.86
N VAL A 106 7.14 -12.95 -8.69
CA VAL A 106 7.90 -13.58 -7.59
C VAL A 106 7.10 -14.63 -6.84
N LEU A 107 5.76 -14.55 -6.86
CA LEU A 107 4.90 -15.54 -6.22
C LEU A 107 5.05 -16.93 -6.86
N VAL A 108 5.11 -17.96 -6.02
CA VAL A 108 4.97 -19.36 -6.47
C VAL A 108 3.57 -19.57 -7.06
N PRO A 109 3.36 -20.55 -7.96
CA PRO A 109 2.02 -20.92 -8.38
C PRO A 109 1.12 -21.22 -7.18
N GLY A 110 -0.04 -20.58 -7.10
CA GLY A 110 -0.95 -20.66 -5.94
C GLY A 110 -0.55 -19.81 -4.75
N GLY A 111 0.60 -19.12 -4.78
CA GLY A 111 1.03 -18.19 -3.75
C GLY A 111 0.07 -17.00 -3.61
N LEU A 112 0.06 -16.37 -2.45
CA LEU A 112 -0.93 -15.37 -2.05
C LEU A 112 -0.32 -13.98 -1.92
N THR A 113 -1.11 -12.97 -2.22
CA THR A 113 -0.75 -11.59 -1.91
C THR A 113 -1.87 -10.86 -1.20
N ALA A 114 -1.52 -10.00 -0.23
CA ALA A 114 -2.42 -9.07 0.42
C ALA A 114 -1.83 -7.65 0.37
N ILE A 115 -2.58 -6.74 -0.24
CA ILE A 115 -2.17 -5.34 -0.37
C ILE A 115 -3.22 -4.45 0.30
N VAL A 116 -2.76 -3.56 1.18
CA VAL A 116 -3.59 -2.53 1.80
C VAL A 116 -3.13 -1.16 1.32
N ALA A 117 -4.05 -0.41 0.73
CA ALA A 117 -3.79 0.95 0.26
C ALA A 117 -5.02 1.84 0.49
N PRO A 118 -4.86 3.17 0.67
CA PRO A 118 -5.96 4.06 0.97
C PRO A 118 -6.90 4.26 -0.23
N GLY A 119 -8.21 4.29 0.05
CA GLY A 119 -9.25 4.70 -0.90
C GLY A 119 -9.61 6.18 -0.81
N GLY A 120 -9.11 6.89 0.21
CA GLY A 120 -9.40 8.31 0.47
C GLY A 120 -8.25 9.01 1.19
N GLY A 121 -8.54 10.16 1.79
CA GLY A 121 -7.60 10.90 2.62
C GLY A 121 -6.91 12.08 1.93
N ALA A 122 -6.23 12.89 2.73
CA ALA A 122 -5.51 14.08 2.29
C ALA A 122 -4.21 13.70 1.56
N VAL A 123 -3.70 14.64 0.74
CA VAL A 123 -2.39 14.47 0.09
C VAL A 123 -1.28 14.42 1.13
N HIS A 124 -0.50 13.34 1.11
CA HIS A 124 0.68 13.15 1.95
C HIS A 124 1.80 12.47 1.14
N ARG A 125 2.98 13.02 1.13
CA ARG A 125 4.07 12.57 0.26
C ARG A 125 5.16 11.82 1.04
N TYR A 126 5.48 10.58 0.57
CA TYR A 126 6.58 9.74 1.05
C TYR A 126 7.28 8.97 -0.11
N PRO A 127 8.08 9.58 -0.96
CA PRO A 127 8.18 11.02 -1.32
C PRO A 127 7.08 11.49 -2.27
N PHE A 128 6.31 10.57 -2.85
CA PHE A 128 5.18 10.81 -3.74
C PHE A 128 3.87 10.53 -3.01
N ASP A 129 2.75 10.99 -3.59
CA ASP A 129 1.40 10.59 -3.23
C ASP A 129 0.58 10.60 -4.52
N CYS A 130 0.43 9.44 -5.14
CA CYS A 130 0.00 9.31 -6.52
C CYS A 130 -1.44 8.81 -6.63
N TRP A 131 -1.87 7.89 -5.74
CA TRP A 131 -3.05 7.10 -5.97
C TRP A 131 -3.97 7.01 -4.76
N ARG A 132 -5.27 6.78 -5.06
CA ARG A 132 -6.29 6.33 -4.13
C ARG A 132 -7.03 5.17 -4.79
N PHE A 133 -7.13 4.05 -4.10
CA PHE A 133 -7.65 2.81 -4.66
C PHE A 133 -9.11 2.63 -4.29
N TYR A 134 -10.00 2.79 -5.26
CA TYR A 134 -11.40 2.42 -5.12
C TYR A 134 -11.58 0.91 -5.36
N PRO A 135 -12.70 0.31 -4.90
CA PRO A 135 -12.93 -1.14 -5.01
C PRO A 135 -12.71 -1.71 -6.42
N ASP A 136 -13.14 -1.00 -7.45
CA ASP A 136 -13.02 -1.45 -8.86
C ASP A 136 -11.57 -1.43 -9.40
N ALA A 137 -10.65 -0.77 -8.69
CA ALA A 137 -9.23 -0.75 -9.06
C ALA A 137 -8.60 -2.14 -8.95
N TRP A 138 -8.97 -2.92 -7.93
CA TRP A 138 -8.35 -4.22 -7.68
C TRP A 138 -8.69 -5.29 -8.71
N PRO A 139 -9.99 -5.50 -9.10
CA PRO A 139 -10.30 -6.40 -10.22
C PRO A 139 -9.57 -6.04 -11.51
N ALA A 140 -9.48 -4.74 -11.83
CA ALA A 140 -8.79 -4.27 -13.02
C ALA A 140 -7.28 -4.53 -12.94
N ALA A 141 -6.64 -4.21 -11.81
CA ALA A 141 -5.21 -4.41 -11.61
C ALA A 141 -4.83 -5.90 -11.58
N CYS A 142 -5.58 -6.74 -10.85
CA CYS A 142 -5.36 -8.19 -10.83
C CYS A 142 -5.52 -8.81 -12.23
N GLY A 143 -6.58 -8.45 -12.96
CA GLY A 143 -6.79 -8.92 -14.33
C GLY A 143 -5.69 -8.48 -15.29
N TYR A 144 -5.11 -7.27 -15.07
CA TYR A 144 -4.00 -6.77 -15.88
C TYR A 144 -2.72 -7.59 -15.71
N VAL A 145 -2.40 -8.08 -14.52
CA VAL A 145 -1.22 -8.90 -14.26
C VAL A 145 -1.50 -10.41 -14.20
N GLY A 146 -2.76 -10.82 -14.34
CA GLY A 146 -3.18 -12.24 -14.34
C GLY A 146 -3.19 -12.89 -12.96
N LEU A 147 -3.39 -12.12 -11.90
CA LEU A 147 -3.70 -12.63 -10.57
C LEU A 147 -5.20 -12.95 -10.46
N GLU A 148 -5.53 -14.01 -9.73
CA GLU A 148 -6.91 -14.32 -9.33
C GLU A 148 -7.28 -13.49 -8.10
N LEU A 149 -8.19 -12.55 -8.25
CA LEU A 149 -8.74 -11.79 -7.12
C LEU A 149 -9.62 -12.70 -6.27
N LEU A 150 -9.28 -12.88 -4.99
CA LEU A 150 -10.06 -13.68 -4.03
C LEU A 150 -11.00 -12.80 -3.20
N GLU A 151 -10.51 -11.67 -2.74
CA GLU A 151 -11.25 -10.75 -1.87
C GLU A 151 -10.77 -9.32 -2.08
N HIS A 152 -11.68 -8.38 -1.99
CA HIS A 152 -11.37 -6.98 -1.78
C HIS A 152 -12.40 -6.33 -0.87
N ALA A 153 -11.95 -5.45 0.02
CA ALA A 153 -12.82 -4.77 0.97
C ALA A 153 -12.29 -3.37 1.25
N MET A 154 -13.12 -2.37 1.02
CA MET A 154 -12.84 -0.98 1.40
C MET A 154 -13.53 -0.66 2.70
N GLU A 155 -12.78 -0.06 3.62
CA GLU A 155 -13.32 0.40 4.89
C GLU A 155 -14.36 1.49 4.67
N GLN A 156 -15.56 1.24 5.19
CA GLN A 156 -16.64 2.21 5.16
C GLN A 156 -16.51 3.15 6.36
N ARG A 157 -16.77 4.44 6.14
CA ARG A 157 -16.83 5.39 7.25
C ARG A 157 -17.91 4.93 8.22
N PRO A 158 -17.61 4.80 9.52
CA PRO A 158 -18.61 4.46 10.51
C PRO A 158 -19.77 5.46 10.51
N ALA A 159 -20.98 4.97 10.75
CA ALA A 159 -22.15 5.83 10.90
C ALA A 159 -22.03 6.79 12.10
N ASP A 160 -21.23 6.44 13.11
CA ASP A 160 -20.95 7.29 14.26
C ASP A 160 -19.85 8.32 13.92
N PRO A 161 -20.18 9.62 13.84
CA PRO A 161 -19.22 10.67 13.49
C PRO A 161 -18.14 10.90 14.56
N ARG A 162 -18.26 10.30 15.75
CA ARG A 162 -17.25 10.38 16.81
C ARG A 162 -16.10 9.41 16.60
N MET A 163 -16.28 8.41 15.75
CA MET A 163 -15.19 7.51 15.36
C MET A 163 -14.26 8.23 14.36
N THR A 164 -13.05 8.48 14.81
CA THR A 164 -11.99 9.13 14.00
C THR A 164 -11.00 8.08 13.48
N GLY A 165 -10.21 8.43 12.46
CA GLY A 165 -9.16 7.55 11.91
C GLY A 165 -9.60 6.72 10.71
N PHE A 166 -10.83 6.91 10.20
CA PHE A 166 -11.35 6.23 9.00
C PHE A 166 -11.27 7.08 7.73
N ASP A 167 -10.57 8.22 7.79
CA ASP A 167 -10.50 9.15 6.66
C ASP A 167 -9.70 8.60 5.47
N TRP A 168 -8.91 7.54 5.70
CA TRP A 168 -8.12 6.88 4.66
C TRP A 168 -8.90 5.85 3.86
N HIS A 169 -10.00 5.31 4.41
CA HIS A 169 -10.80 4.27 3.76
C HIS A 169 -9.92 3.13 3.25
N ASP A 170 -9.08 2.58 4.13
CA ASP A 170 -8.12 1.54 3.77
C ASP A 170 -8.80 0.40 3.03
N ASN A 171 -8.30 0.12 1.85
CA ASN A 171 -8.81 -0.90 0.94
C ASN A 171 -7.86 -2.09 0.94
N LEU A 172 -8.36 -3.27 1.31
CA LEU A 172 -7.65 -4.54 1.26
C LEU A 172 -7.93 -5.23 -0.08
N MET A 173 -6.90 -5.76 -0.69
CA MET A 173 -6.96 -6.70 -1.79
C MET A 173 -6.25 -7.98 -1.40
N VAL A 174 -6.91 -9.14 -1.60
CA VAL A 174 -6.31 -10.47 -1.50
C VAL A 174 -6.40 -11.16 -2.85
N ALA A 175 -5.28 -11.64 -3.36
CA ALA A 175 -5.22 -12.32 -4.64
C ALA A 175 -4.27 -13.53 -4.59
N ARG A 176 -4.41 -14.40 -5.60
CA ARG A 176 -3.64 -15.63 -5.76
C ARG A 176 -2.92 -15.63 -7.10
N ALA A 177 -1.68 -16.10 -7.12
CA ALA A 177 -0.97 -16.40 -8.37
C ALA A 177 -1.62 -17.61 -9.06
N PRO A 178 -1.79 -17.57 -10.39
CA PRO A 178 -2.41 -18.68 -11.12
C PRO A 178 -1.59 -19.96 -11.01
N VAL A 179 -2.31 -21.08 -11.07
CA VAL A 179 -1.71 -22.42 -11.21
C VAL A 179 -1.98 -22.90 -12.63
N PHE A 180 -0.94 -23.14 -13.39
CA PHE A 180 -1.06 -23.60 -14.77
C PHE A 180 -0.94 -25.12 -14.84
N THR A 181 -1.75 -25.72 -15.69
CA THR A 181 -1.64 -27.15 -16.07
C THR A 181 -0.95 -27.32 -17.42
N ASP A 182 -0.82 -26.23 -18.18
CA ASP A 182 -0.14 -26.15 -19.46
C ASP A 182 1.08 -25.23 -19.36
N GLY A 183 2.27 -25.78 -19.64
CA GLY A 183 3.53 -25.04 -19.62
C GLY A 183 3.58 -23.90 -20.64
N THR A 184 2.88 -23.99 -21.75
CA THR A 184 2.80 -22.94 -22.75
C THR A 184 2.02 -21.70 -22.22
N GLU A 185 0.93 -21.93 -21.50
CA GLU A 185 0.17 -20.86 -20.86
C GLU A 185 1.00 -20.21 -19.74
N GLU A 186 1.72 -21.02 -18.98
CA GLU A 186 2.63 -20.53 -17.95
C GLU A 186 3.74 -19.65 -18.53
N GLU A 187 4.45 -20.12 -19.58
CA GLU A 187 5.47 -19.34 -20.24
C GLU A 187 4.93 -18.03 -20.81
N ALA A 188 3.76 -18.05 -21.44
CA ALA A 188 3.10 -16.85 -21.97
C ALA A 188 2.74 -15.86 -20.85
N HIS A 189 2.29 -16.34 -19.70
CA HIS A 189 2.00 -15.52 -18.53
C HIS A 189 3.26 -14.78 -18.03
N TYR A 190 4.36 -15.53 -17.77
CA TYR A 190 5.61 -14.91 -17.28
C TYR A 190 6.27 -14.01 -18.32
N ALA A 191 6.19 -14.34 -19.62
CA ALA A 191 6.64 -13.45 -20.70
C ALA A 191 5.85 -12.12 -20.71
N ARG A 192 4.55 -12.17 -20.46
CA ARG A 192 3.71 -10.96 -20.31
C ARG A 192 4.13 -10.13 -19.11
N LEU A 193 4.36 -10.74 -17.95
CA LEU A 193 4.83 -10.01 -16.76
C LEU A 193 6.18 -9.34 -17.03
N ALA A 194 7.12 -10.04 -17.63
CA ALA A 194 8.40 -9.47 -18.02
C ALA A 194 8.26 -8.30 -19.01
N ALA A 195 7.31 -8.39 -19.94
CA ALA A 195 7.02 -7.29 -20.87
C ALA A 195 6.45 -6.06 -20.14
N ILE A 196 5.57 -6.26 -19.13
CA ILE A 196 5.07 -5.16 -18.29
C ILE A 196 6.23 -4.49 -17.53
N VAL A 197 7.08 -5.27 -16.87
CA VAL A 197 8.26 -4.76 -16.14
C VAL A 197 9.24 -4.03 -17.08
N ALA A 198 9.40 -4.49 -18.31
CA ALA A 198 10.24 -3.83 -19.31
C ALA A 198 9.74 -2.43 -19.72
N THR A 199 8.47 -2.10 -19.45
CA THR A 199 7.92 -0.75 -19.73
C THR A 199 8.23 0.27 -18.63
N ARG A 200 8.96 -0.12 -17.57
CA ARG A 200 9.29 0.76 -16.46
C ARG A 200 10.02 2.02 -16.91
N ALA A 201 9.70 3.13 -16.25
CA ALA A 201 10.40 4.39 -16.42
C ALA A 201 11.21 4.71 -15.15
N ALA A 202 12.15 5.65 -15.25
CA ALA A 202 12.83 6.17 -14.07
C ALA A 202 11.83 6.78 -13.08
N MET A 203 12.16 6.73 -11.79
CA MET A 203 11.36 7.41 -10.76
C MET A 203 11.19 8.89 -11.13
N PRO A 204 9.98 9.43 -11.07
CA PRO A 204 9.78 10.86 -11.33
C PRO A 204 10.50 11.69 -10.26
N VAL A 205 10.86 12.92 -10.62
CA VAL A 205 11.41 13.86 -9.63
C VAL A 205 10.27 14.36 -8.75
N SER A 206 10.37 14.12 -7.43
CA SER A 206 9.37 14.60 -6.48
C SER A 206 9.47 16.13 -6.33
N GLY A 207 8.34 16.79 -6.11
CA GLY A 207 8.30 18.20 -5.72
C GLY A 207 8.17 19.21 -6.84
N THR A 208 7.89 18.80 -8.08
CA THR A 208 7.43 19.76 -9.11
C THR A 208 6.05 20.28 -8.74
N ASP A 209 6.06 21.45 -8.11
CA ASP A 209 4.83 22.16 -7.76
C ASP A 209 4.28 22.86 -9.03
N VAL A 210 3.49 22.14 -9.80
CA VAL A 210 2.79 22.71 -10.97
C VAL A 210 1.57 23.49 -10.46
N ARG A 211 1.80 24.68 -9.90
CA ARG A 211 0.73 25.44 -9.24
C ARG A 211 -0.06 26.37 -10.15
N THR A 212 0.46 26.73 -11.31
CA THR A 212 -0.14 27.79 -12.09
C THR A 212 -0.15 27.48 -13.57
N GLY A 213 -1.34 27.23 -14.10
CA GLY A 213 -1.61 27.24 -15.53
C GLY A 213 -2.87 28.03 -15.82
N PRO A 214 -3.08 28.48 -17.06
CA PRO A 214 -4.29 29.23 -17.45
C PRO A 214 -5.59 28.50 -17.09
N ALA A 215 -5.60 27.17 -17.16
CA ALA A 215 -6.77 26.36 -16.84
C ALA A 215 -7.15 26.44 -15.35
N LEU A 216 -6.16 26.39 -14.44
CA LEU A 216 -6.39 26.52 -13.01
C LEU A 216 -6.89 27.91 -12.64
N SER A 217 -6.27 28.97 -13.20
CA SER A 217 -6.72 30.36 -13.00
C SER A 217 -8.15 30.56 -13.47
N LEU A 218 -8.53 30.02 -14.62
CA LEU A 218 -9.91 30.06 -15.13
C LEU A 218 -10.90 29.29 -14.26
N TYR A 219 -10.49 28.13 -13.75
CA TYR A 219 -11.29 27.33 -12.83
C TYR A 219 -11.52 28.07 -11.52
N GLU A 220 -10.47 28.61 -10.92
CA GLU A 220 -10.58 29.38 -9.66
C GLU A 220 -11.46 30.61 -9.79
N GLN A 221 -11.33 31.39 -10.89
CA GLN A 221 -12.22 32.50 -11.17
C GLN A 221 -13.69 32.06 -11.31
N ARG A 222 -13.95 30.94 -12.00
CA ARG A 222 -15.31 30.42 -12.18
C ARG A 222 -15.87 29.80 -10.90
N ARG A 223 -15.04 29.15 -10.10
CA ARG A 223 -15.45 28.56 -8.83
C ARG A 223 -15.97 29.61 -7.86
N THR A 224 -15.33 30.76 -7.75
CA THR A 224 -15.82 31.89 -6.92
C THR A 224 -17.16 32.41 -7.37
N THR A 225 -17.49 32.31 -8.67
CA THR A 225 -18.78 32.72 -9.24
C THR A 225 -19.88 31.66 -9.06
N ILE A 226 -19.52 30.35 -9.13
CA ILE A 226 -20.48 29.25 -9.08
C ILE A 226 -20.77 28.80 -7.63
N CYS A 227 -19.80 28.95 -6.72
CA CYS A 227 -19.92 28.56 -5.30
C CYS A 227 -19.46 29.72 -4.40
N PRO A 228 -20.25 30.81 -4.29
CA PRO A 228 -19.86 32.01 -3.53
C PRO A 228 -19.71 31.75 -2.01
N GLU A 229 -20.24 30.65 -1.49
CA GLU A 229 -20.21 30.33 -0.07
C GLU A 229 -18.94 29.59 0.41
N VAL A 230 -18.08 29.13 -0.53
CA VAL A 230 -16.81 28.48 -0.19
C VAL A 230 -15.70 29.54 -0.16
N ARG A 231 -15.50 30.16 1.00
CA ARG A 231 -14.40 31.11 1.21
C ARG A 231 -13.04 30.40 1.08
N PRO A 232 -12.08 30.93 0.30
CA PRO A 232 -10.75 30.33 0.11
C PRO A 232 -9.89 30.23 1.38
N GLU A 233 -10.26 30.95 2.45
CA GLU A 233 -9.47 31.04 3.68
C GLU A 233 -9.59 29.86 4.63
N ALA A 234 -10.48 28.90 4.36
CA ALA A 234 -10.82 27.86 5.33
C ALA A 234 -10.01 26.56 5.21
N VAL A 235 -9.15 26.39 4.21
CA VAL A 235 -8.47 25.09 4.05
C VAL A 235 -6.99 25.27 3.76
N ASN A 236 -6.21 25.39 4.83
CA ASN A 236 -4.86 24.86 4.83
C ASN A 236 -4.89 23.52 5.60
N PRO A 237 -5.31 22.40 4.96
CA PRO A 237 -5.56 21.15 5.65
C PRO A 237 -4.30 20.56 6.30
N THR A 238 -3.13 20.89 5.77
CA THR A 238 -1.86 20.35 6.24
C THR A 238 -1.44 20.90 7.61
N LYS A 239 -1.75 22.16 7.93
CA LYS A 239 -1.38 22.73 9.23
C LYS A 239 -2.36 22.42 10.34
N ASP A 240 -3.64 22.37 10.03
CA ASP A 240 -4.67 22.11 11.04
C ASP A 240 -4.74 20.62 11.39
N TRP A 241 -4.49 19.73 10.43
CA TRP A 241 -4.36 18.29 10.66
C TRP A 241 -3.12 17.95 11.52
N MET A 242 -1.95 18.52 11.21
CA MET A 242 -0.77 18.34 12.07
C MET A 242 -0.97 18.90 13.48
N ARG A 243 -1.67 20.03 13.62
CA ARG A 243 -2.02 20.58 14.94
C ARG A 243 -3.00 19.69 15.69
N ALA A 244 -3.99 19.10 15.02
CA ALA A 244 -4.92 18.17 15.61
C ALA A 244 -4.24 16.86 16.06
N MET A 245 -3.32 16.31 15.25
CA MET A 245 -2.53 15.13 15.65
C MET A 245 -1.63 15.40 16.84
N VAL A 246 -0.94 16.55 16.87
CA VAL A 246 -0.09 16.92 18.01
C VAL A 246 -0.91 17.18 19.27
N ALA A 247 -2.11 17.74 19.14
CA ALA A 247 -3.02 17.94 20.26
C ALA A 247 -3.56 16.61 20.82
N ASP A 248 -3.92 15.67 19.96
CA ASP A 248 -4.41 14.33 20.35
C ASP A 248 -3.30 13.50 21.00
N ALA A 249 -2.08 13.54 20.47
CA ALA A 249 -0.92 12.88 21.07
C ALA A 249 -0.60 13.43 22.47
N ARG A 250 -0.71 14.75 22.67
CA ARG A 250 -0.51 15.38 23.99
C ARG A 250 -1.63 15.01 24.98
N THR A 251 -2.85 14.88 24.53
CA THR A 251 -3.99 14.48 25.38
C THR A 251 -3.86 13.03 25.82
N ARG A 252 -3.40 12.14 24.94
CA ARG A 252 -3.14 10.72 25.28
C ARG A 252 -1.96 10.58 26.25
N ALA A 253 -0.89 11.32 26.07
CA ALA A 253 0.24 11.33 26.98
C ALA A 253 -0.16 11.82 28.38
N ALA A 254 -1.02 12.84 28.50
CA ALA A 254 -1.51 13.35 29.77
C ALA A 254 -2.43 12.34 30.50
N SER A 255 -3.21 11.54 29.76
CA SER A 255 -4.10 10.53 30.34
C SER A 255 -3.37 9.30 30.91
N VAL A 256 -2.17 9.01 30.39
CA VAL A 256 -1.31 7.91 30.89
C VAL A 256 -0.65 8.29 32.23
N VAL A 257 -0.26 9.55 32.39
CA VAL A 257 0.37 10.05 33.62
C VAL A 257 -0.62 10.11 34.80
N HIS A 258 -1.93 10.25 34.56
CA HIS A 258 -2.95 10.28 35.61
C HIS A 258 -3.46 8.91 36.08
N ARG A 259 -3.07 7.80 35.46
CA ARG A 259 -3.41 6.42 35.89
C ARG A 259 -2.31 5.73 36.71
N SER A 260 -1.21 6.40 36.96
CA SER A 260 -0.06 5.88 37.75
C SER A 260 0.20 6.67 39.04
N ARG A 261 -0.88 7.23 39.64
CA ARG A 261 -0.87 7.75 41.02
C ARG A 261 -2.03 7.18 41.82
#